data_3b6d3ca5cd5977f7b6e3ca2f047c51ed
#
_entry.id   3b6d3ca5cd5977f7b6e3ca2f047c51ed
#
_cell.length_a   1.000
_cell.length_b   1.000
_cell.length_c   1.000
_cell.angle_alpha   90.00
_cell.angle_beta   90.00
_cell.angle_gamma   90.00
#
_symmetry.space_group_name_H-M   'P 1'
#
loop_
_entity.id
_entity.type
_entity.pdbx_description
1 polymer ?
#
loop_
_entity_poly.entity_id
_entity_poly.type
_entity_poly.pdbx_seq_one_letter_code
_entity_poly.pdbx_strand_id
1 'polypeptide(L)'
;MYSIYIVDRNQFSRVFNLLEINSYDKVLLKPNICGFYPPDINMLKTLLQYLVDHANQILIGDTDSTLHRVETRFYELKLYDLAKDFGGKVLLKNLLSYGKIDVSIPNPRAVKKIPIPTILFNIDYFINIAKIGSHPSTKITAALKNLFGIVAVKGKYFRYHPRGMDKVISDIAKIVKPNLNIVEVNDKILISKDILAIDIVASKMFGIDPFKVKHLVYVAKDRGISLKEVINKIKIIKI
;
A
#
# COMPACT_ATOMS: atom_id res chain seq x y z
N MET A 1 10.63 14.40 -11.10
CA MET A 1 10.96 13.09 -11.68
C MET A 1 10.52 12.02 -10.67
N TYR A 2 9.92 10.92 -11.12
CA TYR A 2 9.43 9.82 -10.27
C TYR A 2 10.27 8.58 -10.53
N SER A 3 11.16 8.22 -9.61
CA SER A 3 12.01 7.02 -9.75
C SER A 3 11.22 5.77 -9.38
N ILE A 4 11.23 4.78 -10.26
CA ILE A 4 10.68 3.44 -10.05
C ILE A 4 11.82 2.45 -10.19
N TYR A 5 12.16 1.79 -9.09
CA TYR A 5 13.09 0.67 -9.10
C TYR A 5 12.34 -0.60 -9.47
N ILE A 6 12.91 -1.39 -10.38
CA ILE A 6 12.37 -2.70 -10.78
C ILE A 6 13.46 -3.73 -10.56
N VAL A 7 13.15 -4.74 -9.77
CA VAL A 7 14.09 -5.82 -9.41
C VAL A 7 13.39 -7.16 -9.55
N ASP A 8 14.16 -8.20 -9.85
CA ASP A 8 13.67 -9.58 -9.76
C ASP A 8 13.35 -9.94 -8.32
N ARG A 9 12.27 -10.72 -8.10
CA ARG A 9 11.83 -11.07 -6.73
C ARG A 9 12.95 -11.77 -5.94
N ASN A 10 13.71 -12.65 -6.57
CA ASN A 10 14.85 -13.36 -5.96
C ASN A 10 16.05 -12.44 -5.66
N GLN A 11 16.07 -11.22 -6.18
CA GLN A 11 17.12 -10.22 -5.99
C GLN A 11 16.64 -9.00 -5.20
N PHE A 12 15.47 -9.10 -4.54
CA PHE A 12 14.83 -7.98 -3.87
C PHE A 12 15.75 -7.26 -2.84
N SER A 13 16.60 -8.00 -2.13
CA SER A 13 17.54 -7.39 -1.18
C SER A 13 18.53 -6.39 -1.79
N ARG A 14 18.81 -6.50 -3.10
CA ARG A 14 19.75 -5.56 -3.77
C ARG A 14 19.26 -4.11 -3.78
N VAL A 15 17.96 -3.90 -3.66
CA VAL A 15 17.40 -2.53 -3.67
C VAL A 15 17.58 -1.80 -2.34
N PHE A 16 17.82 -2.50 -1.24
CA PHE A 16 17.76 -1.91 0.10
C PHE A 16 18.78 -0.78 0.30
N ASN A 17 20.00 -0.94 -0.21
CA ASN A 17 21.02 0.11 -0.16
C ASN A 17 20.63 1.40 -0.92
N LEU A 18 19.64 1.32 -1.80
CA LEU A 18 19.16 2.45 -2.60
C LEU A 18 17.92 3.13 -1.98
N LEU A 19 17.30 2.50 -0.94
CA LEU A 19 16.08 3.01 -0.34
C LEU A 19 16.31 4.15 0.65
N GLU A 20 17.57 4.37 1.08
CA GLU A 20 17.94 5.41 2.05
C GLU A 20 17.03 5.39 3.29
N ILE A 21 16.76 4.19 3.83
CA ILE A 21 15.97 4.03 5.04
C ILE A 21 16.86 4.34 6.24
N ASN A 22 16.53 5.41 6.94
CA ASN A 22 17.17 5.79 8.21
C ASN A 22 16.66 4.92 9.36
N SER A 23 17.19 5.15 10.56
CA SER A 23 16.65 4.53 11.77
C SER A 23 15.35 5.23 12.20
N TYR A 24 14.33 4.43 12.51
CA TYR A 24 13.00 4.89 12.94
C TYR A 24 12.59 4.23 14.27
N ASP A 25 11.77 4.92 15.06
CA ASP A 25 11.18 4.29 16.24
C ASP A 25 10.10 3.29 15.81
N LYS A 26 9.16 3.72 14.98
CA LYS A 26 8.02 2.89 14.54
C LYS A 26 7.84 2.88 13.03
N VAL A 27 7.89 1.68 12.46
CA VAL A 27 7.60 1.43 11.04
C VAL A 27 6.28 0.69 10.91
N LEU A 28 5.40 1.16 10.03
CA LEU A 28 4.20 0.42 9.64
C LEU A 28 4.44 -0.24 8.27
N LEU A 29 4.34 -1.56 8.23
CA LEU A 29 4.13 -2.31 7.00
C LEU A 29 2.63 -2.57 6.83
N LYS A 30 2.07 -2.09 5.74
CA LYS A 30 0.68 -2.38 5.38
C LYS A 30 0.60 -3.25 4.13
N PRO A 31 0.77 -4.57 4.27
CA PRO A 31 0.52 -5.50 3.18
C PRO A 31 -0.99 -5.59 2.89
N ASN A 32 -1.35 -5.94 1.64
CA ASN A 32 -2.74 -6.23 1.25
C ASN A 32 -3.10 -7.67 1.66
N ILE A 33 -3.25 -7.94 2.95
CA ILE A 33 -3.53 -9.29 3.46
C ILE A 33 -5.02 -9.67 3.43
N CYS A 34 -5.91 -8.72 3.61
CA CYS A 34 -7.35 -8.95 3.58
C CYS A 34 -7.96 -8.83 2.17
N GLY A 35 -7.15 -8.63 1.13
CA GLY A 35 -7.56 -8.67 -0.27
C GLY A 35 -7.38 -10.05 -0.92
N PHE A 36 -7.76 -10.15 -2.21
CA PHE A 36 -7.62 -11.38 -2.99
C PHE A 36 -6.17 -11.70 -3.40
N TYR A 37 -5.29 -10.72 -3.40
CA TYR A 37 -3.91 -10.84 -3.85
C TYR A 37 -2.96 -10.43 -2.71
N PRO A 38 -2.71 -11.32 -1.74
CA PRO A 38 -1.72 -11.05 -0.70
C PRO A 38 -0.32 -11.04 -1.32
N PRO A 39 0.60 -10.22 -0.78
CA PRO A 39 1.99 -10.21 -1.20
C PRO A 39 2.69 -11.53 -0.84
N ASP A 40 3.81 -11.80 -1.50
CA ASP A 40 4.67 -12.93 -1.22
C ASP A 40 5.27 -12.83 0.19
N ILE A 41 5.13 -13.90 0.98
CA ILE A 41 5.61 -13.94 2.37
C ILE A 41 7.14 -13.96 2.45
N ASN A 42 7.82 -14.56 1.49
CA ASN A 42 9.29 -14.57 1.45
C ASN A 42 9.82 -13.16 1.14
N MET A 43 9.16 -12.41 0.25
CA MET A 43 9.47 -11.00 0.03
C MET A 43 9.29 -10.20 1.33
N LEU A 44 8.20 -10.43 2.05
CA LEU A 44 7.95 -9.76 3.32
C LEU A 44 9.00 -10.13 4.38
N LYS A 45 9.40 -11.40 4.46
CA LYS A 45 10.50 -11.87 5.32
C LYS A 45 11.81 -11.16 5.00
N THR A 46 12.17 -11.08 3.73
CA THR A 46 13.40 -10.38 3.27
C THR A 46 13.38 -8.90 3.65
N LEU A 47 12.21 -8.24 3.52
CA LEU A 47 12.05 -6.84 3.94
C LEU A 47 12.19 -6.68 5.46
N LEU A 48 11.62 -7.60 6.24
CA LEU A 48 11.72 -7.58 7.70
C LEU A 48 13.16 -7.78 8.17
N GLN A 49 13.90 -8.70 7.55
CA GLN A 49 15.33 -8.93 7.86
C GLN A 49 16.16 -7.65 7.71
N TYR A 50 15.84 -6.82 6.74
CA TYR A 50 16.48 -5.53 6.58
C TYR A 50 16.00 -4.50 7.62
N LEU A 51 14.68 -4.41 7.83
CA LEU A 51 14.09 -3.36 8.65
C LEU A 51 14.35 -3.52 10.16
N VAL A 52 14.62 -4.73 10.67
CA VAL A 52 14.89 -4.93 12.11
C VAL A 52 16.16 -4.25 12.60
N ASP A 53 17.09 -3.93 11.68
CA ASP A 53 18.30 -3.17 11.98
C ASP A 53 18.06 -1.64 11.87
N HIS A 54 16.89 -1.24 11.30
CA HIS A 54 16.54 0.15 11.03
C HIS A 54 15.29 0.64 11.78
N ALA A 55 14.70 -0.21 12.63
CA ALA A 55 13.50 0.15 13.40
C ALA A 55 13.52 -0.47 14.81
N ASN A 56 13.06 0.29 15.82
CA ASN A 56 12.85 -0.23 17.16
C ASN A 56 11.61 -1.13 17.20
N GLN A 57 10.55 -0.75 16.47
CA GLN A 57 9.30 -1.51 16.38
C GLN A 57 8.77 -1.51 14.95
N ILE A 58 8.36 -2.67 14.47
CA ILE A 58 7.72 -2.86 13.16
C ILE A 58 6.31 -3.39 13.37
N LEU A 59 5.32 -2.65 12.89
CA LEU A 59 3.92 -3.07 12.90
C LEU A 59 3.55 -3.62 11.53
N ILE A 60 3.05 -4.85 11.45
CA ILE A 60 2.40 -5.37 10.24
C ILE A 60 0.90 -5.28 10.48
N GLY A 61 0.19 -4.49 9.67
CA GLY A 61 -1.21 -4.21 9.91
C GLY A 61 -2.07 -4.04 8.66
N ASP A 62 -3.33 -4.42 8.80
CA ASP A 62 -4.41 -4.17 7.85
C ASP A 62 -5.73 -3.98 8.63
N THR A 63 -6.83 -3.69 7.94
CA THR A 63 -8.18 -3.69 8.51
C THR A 63 -9.01 -4.80 7.88
N ASP A 64 -9.99 -5.31 8.63
CA ASP A 64 -10.92 -6.31 8.12
C ASP A 64 -11.53 -5.91 6.76
N SER A 65 -11.66 -6.87 5.89
CA SER A 65 -12.49 -6.76 4.68
C SER A 65 -13.87 -7.39 4.92
N THR A 66 -14.71 -7.43 3.87
CA THR A 66 -15.99 -8.12 3.94
C THR A 66 -15.83 -9.64 4.00
N LEU A 67 -14.75 -10.16 3.41
CA LEU A 67 -14.51 -11.60 3.26
C LEU A 67 -13.55 -12.14 4.30
N HIS A 68 -12.64 -11.31 4.81
CA HIS A 68 -11.53 -11.77 5.65
C HIS A 68 -11.37 -10.89 6.89
N ARG A 69 -11.16 -11.54 8.02
CA ARG A 69 -10.67 -10.90 9.25
C ARG A 69 -9.14 -10.89 9.25
N VAL A 70 -8.55 -9.82 9.75
CA VAL A 70 -7.10 -9.64 9.78
C VAL A 70 -6.42 -10.76 10.57
N GLU A 71 -6.95 -11.11 11.74
CA GLU A 71 -6.38 -12.14 12.61
C GLU A 71 -6.38 -13.52 11.94
N THR A 72 -7.47 -13.87 11.26
CA THR A 72 -7.57 -15.11 10.48
C THR A 72 -6.53 -15.14 9.36
N ARG A 73 -6.36 -14.00 8.66
CA ARG A 73 -5.36 -13.89 7.59
C ARG A 73 -3.93 -13.95 8.12
N PHE A 74 -3.65 -13.41 9.29
CA PHE A 74 -2.35 -13.58 9.95
C PHE A 74 -2.01 -15.06 10.17
N TYR A 75 -3.00 -15.83 10.60
CA TYR A 75 -2.84 -17.28 10.80
C TYR A 75 -2.66 -18.02 9.48
N GLU A 76 -3.56 -17.83 8.52
CA GLU A 76 -3.55 -18.50 7.20
C GLU A 76 -2.25 -18.24 6.42
N LEU A 77 -1.72 -17.02 6.51
CA LEU A 77 -0.48 -16.59 5.86
C LEU A 77 0.77 -16.87 6.70
N LYS A 78 0.65 -17.56 7.84
CA LYS A 78 1.74 -17.90 8.76
C LYS A 78 2.54 -16.67 9.25
N LEU A 79 1.89 -15.51 9.33
CA LEU A 79 2.57 -14.26 9.74
C LEU A 79 2.91 -14.26 11.23
N TYR A 80 2.16 -15.02 12.08
CA TYR A 80 2.52 -15.20 13.49
C TYR A 80 3.85 -15.93 13.64
N ASP A 81 4.08 -16.96 12.82
CA ASP A 81 5.35 -17.70 12.86
C ASP A 81 6.49 -16.82 12.34
N LEU A 82 6.25 -16.10 11.23
CA LEU A 82 7.21 -15.14 10.70
C LEU A 82 7.59 -14.07 11.74
N ALA A 83 6.62 -13.51 12.46
CA ALA A 83 6.89 -12.46 13.45
C ALA A 83 7.74 -12.96 14.64
N LYS A 84 7.58 -14.24 15.05
CA LYS A 84 8.38 -14.85 16.12
C LYS A 84 9.88 -14.88 15.81
N ASP A 85 10.25 -15.01 14.53
CA ASP A 85 11.66 -15.03 14.08
C ASP A 85 12.40 -13.71 14.44
N PHE A 86 11.67 -12.64 14.77
CA PHE A 86 12.21 -11.30 15.01
C PHE A 86 12.12 -10.79 16.46
N GLY A 87 11.98 -11.72 17.42
CA GLY A 87 12.21 -11.45 18.84
C GLY A 87 11.37 -10.34 19.47
N GLY A 88 10.11 -10.16 19.05
CA GLY A 88 9.20 -9.15 19.61
C GLY A 88 9.31 -7.75 19.00
N LYS A 89 10.27 -7.48 18.11
CA LYS A 89 10.32 -6.24 17.35
C LYS A 89 9.19 -6.13 16.31
N VAL A 90 8.69 -7.27 15.81
CA VAL A 90 7.62 -7.34 14.80
C VAL A 90 6.29 -7.67 15.47
N LEU A 91 5.33 -6.77 15.37
CA LEU A 91 3.99 -6.91 15.94
C LEU A 91 2.93 -6.97 14.84
N LEU A 92 2.03 -7.95 14.93
CA LEU A 92 0.87 -8.07 14.06
C LEU A 92 -0.32 -7.33 14.68
N LYS A 93 -0.96 -6.44 13.93
CA LYS A 93 -2.04 -5.60 14.45
C LYS A 93 -3.20 -5.47 13.47
N ASN A 94 -4.40 -5.73 13.97
CA ASN A 94 -5.60 -5.27 13.30
C ASN A 94 -5.73 -3.76 13.54
N LEU A 95 -5.65 -2.98 12.48
CA LEU A 95 -5.69 -1.52 12.58
C LEU A 95 -7.05 -1.00 13.08
N LEU A 96 -8.11 -1.84 13.06
CA LEU A 96 -9.39 -1.51 13.69
C LEU A 96 -9.35 -1.52 15.22
N SER A 97 -8.34 -2.16 15.84
CA SER A 97 -8.20 -2.21 17.30
C SER A 97 -7.73 -0.88 17.90
N TYR A 98 -7.20 0.01 17.07
CA TYR A 98 -6.83 1.35 17.48
C TYR A 98 -8.05 2.29 17.39
N GLY A 99 -8.05 3.34 18.19
CA GLY A 99 -9.00 4.43 18.03
C GLY A 99 -8.97 5.01 16.61
N LYS A 100 -9.97 5.77 16.24
CA LYS A 100 -10.06 6.39 14.91
C LYS A 100 -10.35 7.88 14.99
N ILE A 101 -9.85 8.62 14.01
CA ILE A 101 -10.12 10.05 13.82
C ILE A 101 -10.74 10.22 12.43
N ASP A 102 -11.83 10.96 12.34
CA ASP A 102 -12.44 11.34 11.07
C ASP A 102 -11.65 12.47 10.43
N VAL A 103 -10.86 12.14 9.42
CA VAL A 103 -10.03 13.11 8.68
C VAL A 103 -10.83 13.69 7.52
N SER A 104 -10.88 15.02 7.45
CA SER A 104 -11.54 15.74 6.37
C SER A 104 -10.76 15.65 5.06
N ILE A 105 -11.47 15.43 3.96
CA ILE A 105 -10.89 15.32 2.61
C ILE A 105 -10.93 16.68 1.92
N PRO A 106 -9.82 17.24 1.47
CA PRO A 106 -9.81 18.45 0.67
C PRO A 106 -10.41 18.17 -0.72
N ASN A 107 -11.33 19.03 -1.17
CA ASN A 107 -12.00 18.91 -2.48
C ASN A 107 -12.48 17.48 -2.77
N PRO A 108 -13.41 16.92 -1.97
CA PRO A 108 -13.78 15.50 -2.05
C PRO A 108 -14.53 15.17 -3.35
N ARG A 109 -14.28 13.97 -3.91
CA ARG A 109 -15.01 13.44 -5.06
C ARG A 109 -16.23 12.60 -4.65
N ALA A 110 -16.11 11.88 -3.53
CA ALA A 110 -17.12 10.92 -3.08
C ALA A 110 -17.43 11.03 -1.59
N VAL A 111 -16.44 11.35 -0.75
CA VAL A 111 -16.60 11.32 0.70
C VAL A 111 -15.90 12.49 1.37
N LYS A 112 -16.64 13.22 2.22
CA LYS A 112 -16.13 14.42 2.90
C LYS A 112 -15.15 14.11 4.03
N LYS A 113 -15.30 12.96 4.68
CA LYS A 113 -14.43 12.50 5.80
C LYS A 113 -14.22 11.01 5.72
N ILE A 114 -13.04 10.57 6.13
CA ILE A 114 -12.68 9.14 6.25
C ILE A 114 -12.10 8.88 7.64
N PRO A 115 -12.59 7.87 8.37
CA PRO A 115 -12.02 7.45 9.64
C PRO A 115 -10.69 6.73 9.40
N ILE A 116 -9.63 7.29 10.00
CA ILE A 116 -8.25 6.79 9.95
C ILE A 116 -7.87 6.26 11.33
N PRO A 117 -7.21 5.10 11.45
CA PRO A 117 -6.72 4.60 12.73
C PRO A 117 -5.74 5.57 13.38
N THR A 118 -5.89 5.84 14.67
CA THR A 118 -5.02 6.80 15.38
C THR A 118 -3.55 6.42 15.34
N ILE A 119 -3.24 5.15 15.21
CA ILE A 119 -1.84 4.66 15.13
C ILE A 119 -1.08 5.28 13.95
N LEU A 120 -1.75 5.62 12.83
CA LEU A 120 -1.07 6.23 11.68
C LEU A 120 -0.44 7.59 11.98
N PHE A 121 -0.92 8.28 13.01
CA PHE A 121 -0.36 9.58 13.44
C PHE A 121 0.88 9.43 14.34
N ASN A 122 1.21 8.18 14.73
CA ASN A 122 2.35 7.84 15.59
C ASN A 122 3.32 6.87 14.88
N ILE A 123 3.33 6.86 13.55
CA ILE A 123 4.23 6.06 12.70
C ILE A 123 5.24 7.02 12.06
N ASP A 124 6.53 6.69 12.18
CA ASP A 124 7.60 7.48 11.56
C ASP A 124 7.80 7.15 10.10
N TYR A 125 7.60 5.87 9.73
CA TYR A 125 7.78 5.42 8.36
C TYR A 125 6.71 4.40 7.95
N PHE A 126 5.94 4.72 6.91
CA PHE A 126 4.85 3.90 6.41
C PHE A 126 5.21 3.28 5.06
N ILE A 127 5.28 1.95 5.01
CA ILE A 127 5.50 1.16 3.79
C ILE A 127 4.20 0.47 3.38
N ASN A 128 3.70 0.84 2.20
CA ASN A 128 2.51 0.27 1.59
C ASN A 128 2.91 -0.86 0.63
N ILE A 129 2.42 -2.07 0.86
CA ILE A 129 2.83 -3.28 0.12
C ILE A 129 1.62 -3.90 -0.55
N ALA A 130 1.67 -4.03 -1.88
CA ALA A 130 0.59 -4.61 -2.67
C ALA A 130 1.12 -5.63 -3.68
N LYS A 131 0.27 -6.55 -4.09
CA LYS A 131 0.43 -7.35 -5.29
C LYS A 131 -0.64 -6.92 -6.28
N ILE A 132 -0.24 -6.67 -7.52
CA ILE A 132 -1.21 -6.27 -8.53
C ILE A 132 -2.14 -7.44 -8.89
N GLY A 133 -3.38 -7.12 -9.19
CA GLY A 133 -4.37 -8.07 -9.68
C GLY A 133 -5.50 -7.37 -10.40
N SER A 134 -6.31 -8.14 -11.12
CA SER A 134 -7.52 -7.62 -11.75
C SER A 134 -8.61 -7.33 -10.72
N HIS A 135 -9.48 -6.35 -11.00
CA HIS A 135 -10.60 -6.03 -10.13
C HIS A 135 -11.82 -5.54 -10.96
N PRO A 136 -13.02 -6.10 -10.70
CA PRO A 136 -14.20 -5.81 -11.53
C PRO A 136 -14.54 -4.32 -11.63
N SER A 137 -14.54 -3.60 -10.53
CA SER A 137 -14.95 -2.18 -10.49
C SER A 137 -13.83 -1.20 -10.76
N THR A 138 -12.59 -1.49 -10.35
CA THR A 138 -11.44 -0.55 -10.45
C THR A 138 -10.40 -0.96 -11.49
N LYS A 139 -10.68 -2.02 -12.27
CA LYS A 139 -9.80 -2.69 -13.25
C LYS A 139 -8.58 -3.35 -12.63
N ILE A 140 -7.87 -2.65 -11.77
CA ILE A 140 -6.73 -3.19 -11.01
C ILE A 140 -6.91 -3.00 -9.51
N THR A 141 -6.23 -3.84 -8.74
CA THR A 141 -5.85 -3.58 -7.35
C THR A 141 -4.33 -3.49 -7.30
N ALA A 142 -3.79 -2.42 -6.69
CA ALA A 142 -2.37 -2.18 -6.52
C ALA A 142 -2.17 -1.23 -5.32
N ALA A 143 -1.11 -0.42 -5.28
CA ALA A 143 -0.76 0.41 -4.14
C ALA A 143 -1.85 1.42 -3.74
N LEU A 144 -2.43 2.16 -4.70
CA LEU A 144 -3.49 3.14 -4.42
C LEU A 144 -4.73 2.48 -3.81
N LYS A 145 -5.19 1.36 -4.39
CA LYS A 145 -6.36 0.66 -3.86
C LYS A 145 -6.07 0.01 -2.51
N ASN A 146 -4.83 -0.39 -2.23
CA ASN A 146 -4.43 -0.93 -0.92
C ASN A 146 -4.63 0.10 0.21
N LEU A 147 -4.62 1.41 -0.07
CA LEU A 147 -4.94 2.44 0.93
C LEU A 147 -6.36 2.31 1.47
N PHE A 148 -7.29 1.69 0.75
CA PHE A 148 -8.63 1.41 1.28
C PHE A 148 -8.59 0.50 2.52
N GLY A 149 -7.54 -0.31 2.67
CA GLY A 149 -7.27 -1.10 3.87
C GLY A 149 -6.94 -0.28 5.12
N ILE A 150 -6.72 1.04 5.00
CA ILE A 150 -6.53 1.93 6.16
C ILE A 150 -7.87 2.42 6.74
N VAL A 151 -8.97 2.35 5.98
CA VAL A 151 -10.26 2.88 6.43
C VAL A 151 -10.76 2.11 7.65
N ALA A 152 -10.80 2.79 8.82
CA ALA A 152 -11.11 2.21 10.13
C ALA A 152 -12.63 2.08 10.40
N VAL A 153 -13.32 1.34 9.55
CA VAL A 153 -14.78 1.08 9.68
C VAL A 153 -15.07 -0.38 9.36
N LYS A 154 -15.82 -1.04 10.25
CA LYS A 154 -16.44 -2.33 9.94
C LYS A 154 -17.48 -2.14 8.82
N GLY A 155 -17.57 -3.12 7.91
CA GLY A 155 -18.51 -3.04 6.80
C GLY A 155 -18.20 -1.93 5.77
N LYS A 156 -16.95 -1.47 5.69
CA LYS A 156 -16.50 -0.40 4.77
C LYS A 156 -16.88 -0.66 3.31
N TYR A 157 -17.00 -1.91 2.87
CA TYR A 157 -17.45 -2.28 1.55
C TYR A 157 -18.84 -1.67 1.25
N PHE A 158 -19.84 -1.98 2.07
CA PHE A 158 -21.21 -1.51 1.87
C PHE A 158 -21.34 0.03 1.98
N ARG A 159 -20.48 0.64 2.79
CA ARG A 159 -20.49 2.10 2.99
C ARG A 159 -19.88 2.86 1.81
N TYR A 160 -18.83 2.35 1.19
CA TYR A 160 -18.01 3.10 0.22
C TYR A 160 -18.14 2.62 -1.22
N HIS A 161 -18.40 1.34 -1.50
CA HIS A 161 -18.55 0.83 -2.86
C HIS A 161 -19.66 1.53 -3.66
N PRO A 162 -20.87 1.79 -3.10
CA PRO A 162 -21.92 2.50 -3.83
C PRO A 162 -21.53 3.93 -4.23
N ARG A 163 -20.51 4.52 -3.60
CA ARG A 163 -20.03 5.88 -3.89
C ARG A 163 -19.05 5.94 -5.06
N GLY A 164 -18.71 4.79 -5.65
CA GLY A 164 -17.74 4.65 -6.73
C GLY A 164 -16.31 4.54 -6.21
N MET A 165 -15.78 3.31 -6.19
CA MET A 165 -14.47 3.01 -5.57
C MET A 165 -13.32 3.83 -6.12
N ASP A 166 -13.27 4.11 -7.43
CA ASP A 166 -12.20 4.94 -8.00
C ASP A 166 -12.18 6.36 -7.40
N LYS A 167 -13.36 6.94 -7.11
CA LYS A 167 -13.47 8.24 -6.45
C LYS A 167 -13.04 8.17 -4.99
N VAL A 168 -13.47 7.13 -4.27
CA VAL A 168 -13.09 6.90 -2.87
C VAL A 168 -11.59 6.68 -2.73
N ILE A 169 -10.97 5.88 -3.62
CA ILE A 169 -9.51 5.66 -3.63
C ILE A 169 -8.78 7.00 -3.84
N SER A 170 -9.22 7.83 -4.79
CA SER A 170 -8.59 9.13 -5.01
C SER A 170 -8.75 10.07 -3.80
N ASP A 171 -9.89 10.03 -3.12
CA ASP A 171 -10.12 10.80 -1.90
C ASP A 171 -9.18 10.35 -0.76
N ILE A 172 -9.01 9.03 -0.55
CA ILE A 172 -8.06 8.50 0.45
C ILE A 172 -6.62 8.93 0.12
N ALA A 173 -6.23 8.87 -1.15
CA ALA A 173 -4.88 9.24 -1.59
C ALA A 173 -4.53 10.72 -1.36
N LYS A 174 -5.51 11.59 -1.09
CA LYS A 174 -5.27 12.98 -0.69
C LYS A 174 -4.74 13.12 0.72
N ILE A 175 -5.14 12.23 1.63
CA ILE A 175 -4.85 12.31 3.07
C ILE A 175 -3.90 11.23 3.58
N VAL A 176 -3.82 10.06 2.92
CA VAL A 176 -2.91 8.97 3.31
C VAL A 176 -1.72 8.94 2.35
N LYS A 177 -0.53 9.17 2.89
CA LYS A 177 0.73 9.30 2.13
C LYS A 177 1.77 8.31 2.64
N PRO A 178 1.87 7.10 2.06
CA PRO A 178 2.97 6.20 2.38
C PRO A 178 4.33 6.84 2.01
N ASN A 179 5.35 6.58 2.84
CA ASN A 179 6.72 6.99 2.56
C ASN A 179 7.33 6.15 1.44
N LEU A 180 6.95 4.86 1.38
CA LEU A 180 7.42 3.92 0.38
C LEU A 180 6.28 3.03 -0.09
N ASN A 181 6.26 2.71 -1.38
CA ASN A 181 5.32 1.77 -1.97
C ASN A 181 6.08 0.64 -2.64
N ILE A 182 5.65 -0.58 -2.39
CA ILE A 182 6.16 -1.82 -2.99
C ILE A 182 5.01 -2.52 -3.69
N VAL A 183 5.18 -2.85 -4.96
CA VAL A 183 4.15 -3.55 -5.75
C VAL A 183 4.77 -4.75 -6.46
N GLU A 184 4.24 -5.92 -6.16
CA GLU A 184 4.57 -7.14 -6.89
C GLU A 184 3.79 -7.20 -8.21
N VAL A 185 4.51 -7.45 -9.29
CA VAL A 185 3.98 -7.67 -10.64
C VAL A 185 4.64 -8.91 -11.23
N ASN A 186 3.94 -10.02 -11.28
CA ASN A 186 4.47 -11.33 -11.70
C ASN A 186 5.70 -11.72 -10.86
N ASP A 187 6.89 -11.85 -11.49
CA ASP A 187 8.17 -12.18 -10.89
C ASP A 187 9.01 -10.94 -10.50
N LYS A 188 8.48 -9.73 -10.74
CA LYS A 188 9.16 -8.47 -10.46
C LYS A 188 8.57 -7.79 -9.23
N ILE A 189 9.43 -7.03 -8.54
CA ILE A 189 9.06 -6.12 -7.48
C ILE A 189 9.37 -4.69 -7.93
N LEU A 190 8.37 -3.84 -7.86
CA LEU A 190 8.48 -2.42 -8.11
C LEU A 190 8.54 -1.68 -6.79
N ILE A 191 9.40 -0.66 -6.69
CA ILE A 191 9.55 0.16 -5.50
C ILE A 191 9.58 1.64 -5.88
N SER A 192 8.82 2.48 -5.17
CA SER A 192 8.80 3.93 -5.38
C SER A 192 8.29 4.69 -4.15
N LYS A 193 8.79 5.90 -3.97
CA LYS A 193 8.20 6.88 -3.04
C LYS A 193 6.87 7.45 -3.59
N ASP A 194 6.64 7.42 -4.90
CA ASP A 194 5.41 7.93 -5.52
C ASP A 194 4.40 6.82 -5.83
N ILE A 195 3.28 6.85 -5.14
CA ILE A 195 2.21 5.84 -5.23
C ILE A 195 1.47 5.85 -6.58
N LEU A 196 1.34 7.01 -7.24
CA LEU A 196 0.68 7.08 -8.54
C LEU A 196 1.59 6.57 -9.65
N ALA A 197 2.86 6.98 -9.62
CA ALA A 197 3.83 6.56 -10.62
C ALA A 197 4.08 5.04 -10.60
N ILE A 198 4.15 4.44 -9.40
CA ILE A 198 4.32 2.98 -9.28
C ILE A 198 3.11 2.22 -9.83
N ASP A 199 1.87 2.67 -9.54
CA ASP A 199 0.66 2.02 -10.05
C ASP A 199 0.50 2.18 -11.58
N ILE A 200 0.98 3.30 -12.15
CA ILE A 200 1.04 3.48 -13.61
C ILE A 200 1.96 2.42 -14.25
N VAL A 201 3.17 2.24 -13.70
CA VAL A 201 4.13 1.25 -14.23
C VAL A 201 3.61 -0.18 -14.00
N ALA A 202 3.10 -0.47 -12.81
CA ALA A 202 2.50 -1.76 -12.49
C ALA A 202 1.34 -2.10 -13.43
N SER A 203 0.45 -1.13 -13.70
CA SER A 203 -0.68 -1.30 -14.63
C SER A 203 -0.20 -1.66 -16.03
N LYS A 204 0.81 -0.94 -16.57
CA LYS A 204 1.40 -1.23 -17.90
C LYS A 204 2.02 -2.63 -17.94
N MET A 205 2.81 -3.00 -16.93
CA MET A 205 3.42 -4.32 -16.85
C MET A 205 2.40 -5.45 -16.72
N PHE A 206 1.23 -5.16 -16.12
CA PHE A 206 0.12 -6.10 -15.99
C PHE A 206 -0.76 -6.16 -17.26
N GLY A 207 -0.43 -5.40 -18.31
CA GLY A 207 -1.17 -5.37 -19.58
C GLY A 207 -2.42 -4.49 -19.57
N ILE A 208 -2.58 -3.61 -18.59
CA ILE A 208 -3.71 -2.69 -18.49
C ILE A 208 -3.25 -1.26 -18.81
N ASP A 209 -3.94 -0.61 -19.76
CA ASP A 209 -3.72 0.81 -20.07
C ASP A 209 -4.05 1.69 -18.85
N PRO A 210 -3.08 2.45 -18.30
CA PRO A 210 -3.30 3.32 -17.14
C PRO A 210 -4.40 4.37 -17.37
N PHE A 211 -4.65 4.82 -18.60
CA PHE A 211 -5.72 5.76 -18.90
C PHE A 211 -7.12 5.15 -18.72
N LYS A 212 -7.24 3.83 -18.78
CA LYS A 212 -8.49 3.10 -18.51
C LYS A 212 -8.74 2.87 -17.00
N VAL A 213 -7.77 3.15 -16.14
CA VAL A 213 -7.87 3.01 -14.68
C VAL A 213 -8.27 4.36 -14.07
N LYS A 214 -9.55 4.53 -13.75
CA LYS A 214 -10.12 5.83 -13.37
C LYS A 214 -9.45 6.47 -12.15
N HIS A 215 -9.12 5.70 -11.11
CA HIS A 215 -8.47 6.27 -9.93
C HIS A 215 -7.07 6.81 -10.22
N LEU A 216 -6.31 6.27 -11.17
CA LEU A 216 -5.02 6.85 -11.59
C LEU A 216 -5.23 8.24 -12.21
N VAL A 217 -6.24 8.35 -13.11
CA VAL A 217 -6.60 9.62 -13.73
C VAL A 217 -7.08 10.64 -12.70
N TYR A 218 -7.87 10.21 -11.71
CA TYR A 218 -8.37 11.10 -10.66
C TYR A 218 -7.26 11.61 -9.76
N VAL A 219 -6.33 10.73 -9.33
CA VAL A 219 -5.19 11.13 -8.49
C VAL A 219 -4.27 12.09 -9.24
N ALA A 220 -4.02 11.90 -10.54
CA ALA A 220 -3.26 12.86 -11.34
C ALA A 220 -3.94 14.24 -11.36
N LYS A 221 -5.27 14.28 -11.64
CA LYS A 221 -6.05 15.52 -11.62
C LYS A 221 -6.05 16.22 -10.25
N ASP A 222 -6.13 15.45 -9.16
CA ASP A 222 -6.08 15.99 -7.80
C ASP A 222 -4.73 16.61 -7.45
N ARG A 223 -3.66 16.20 -8.15
CA ARG A 223 -2.32 16.81 -8.10
C ARG A 223 -2.14 18.02 -9.04
N GLY A 224 -3.19 18.40 -9.78
CA GLY A 224 -3.14 19.51 -10.76
C GLY A 224 -2.35 19.19 -12.03
N ILE A 225 -2.13 17.91 -12.36
CA ILE A 225 -1.37 17.46 -13.53
C ILE A 225 -2.15 16.40 -14.32
N SER A 226 -1.84 16.24 -15.60
CA SER A 226 -2.40 15.16 -16.42
C SER A 226 -1.65 13.83 -16.14
N LEU A 227 -2.35 12.71 -16.38
CA LEU A 227 -1.71 11.39 -16.27
C LEU A 227 -0.54 11.24 -17.27
N LYS A 228 -0.63 11.89 -18.46
CA LYS A 228 0.43 11.92 -19.47
C LYS A 228 1.69 12.61 -18.94
N GLU A 229 1.53 13.72 -18.24
CA GLU A 229 2.67 14.44 -17.62
C GLU A 229 3.33 13.61 -16.52
N VAL A 230 2.55 12.85 -15.72
CA VAL A 230 3.13 11.91 -14.76
C VAL A 230 3.96 10.86 -15.47
N ILE A 231 3.41 10.23 -16.51
CA ILE A 231 4.09 9.20 -17.32
C ILE A 231 5.42 9.73 -17.87
N ASN A 232 5.44 10.94 -18.40
CA ASN A 232 6.64 11.57 -18.98
C ASN A 232 7.73 11.87 -17.93
N LYS A 233 7.36 11.97 -16.65
CA LYS A 233 8.28 12.21 -15.52
C LYS A 233 8.76 10.93 -14.83
N ILE A 234 8.30 9.74 -15.27
CA ILE A 234 8.74 8.45 -14.71
C ILE A 234 10.12 8.10 -15.23
N LYS A 235 11.01 7.76 -14.29
CA LYS A 235 12.33 7.17 -14.57
C LYS A 235 12.34 5.73 -14.03
N ILE A 236 12.49 4.75 -14.93
CA ILE A 236 12.64 3.34 -14.56
C ILE A 236 14.11 3.03 -14.36
N ILE A 237 14.43 2.39 -13.26
CA ILE A 237 15.77 1.94 -12.86
C ILE A 237 15.67 0.43 -12.63
N LYS A 238 16.30 -0.35 -13.50
CA LYS A 238 16.38 -1.81 -13.37
C LYS A 238 17.63 -2.18 -12.56
N ILE A 239 17.48 -3.14 -11.64
CA ILE A 239 18.51 -3.61 -10.70
C ILE A 239 18.74 -5.11 -10.94
#